data_1a874d8a424cff46940b3da7cb4c29e0
#
_entry.id   1a874d8a424cff46940b3da7cb4c29e0
#
_cell.length_a   1.000
_cell.length_b   1.000
_cell.length_c   1.000
_cell.angle_alpha   90.00
_cell.angle_beta   90.00
_cell.angle_gamma   90.00
#
_symmetry.space_group_name_H-M   'P 1'
#
loop_
_entity.id
_entity.type
_entity.pdbx_description
1 polymer ?
#
loop_
_entity_poly.entity_id
_entity_poly.type
_entity_poly.pdbx_seq_one_letter_code
_entity_poly.pdbx_strand_id
1 'polypeptide(L)'
;MSTIPITNNPTVHELWAGIGGHFDSLGQIVNEFIDNSISNFSANQLTQNVVIIGIKELSSNGDVEITIEDSGTGIKKLDEAFTLGSLAAGESPLNEHGFGMKHALASANPQNNSWAIYTRTEKDIENSNFKKIDAPYTFDNFYAELETSSAWPGRMNYSGTVIKFTVDRILFKTIARGIKGGVSTFSTIVDILFEDLGFIYANIIKEGTAQILLIARSADGTVVVNKPIGAVEPNWDSFFPPNQNSEQVSFSPITIDYSFGRMNEKPPRINFDNTTTRKYYKKSMSSSGVEIT
;
A
#
# COMPACT_ATOMS: atom_id res chain seq x y z
N MET A 1 -38.49 31.24 21.50
CA MET A 1 -38.26 30.45 20.28
C MET A 1 -38.21 29.01 20.67
N SER A 2 -39.03 28.14 20.09
CA SER A 2 -38.97 26.70 20.30
C SER A 2 -37.94 26.08 19.34
N THR A 3 -37.00 25.34 19.87
CA THR A 3 -35.99 24.57 19.07
C THR A 3 -36.45 23.14 18.92
N ILE A 4 -36.30 22.57 17.74
CA ILE A 4 -36.57 21.16 17.47
C ILE A 4 -35.18 20.46 17.45
N PRO A 5 -34.96 19.47 18.33
CA PRO A 5 -33.72 18.73 18.29
C PRO A 5 -33.63 17.85 17.03
N ILE A 6 -32.50 17.91 16.35
CA ILE A 6 -32.20 17.02 15.21
C ILE A 6 -31.20 16.00 15.69
N THR A 7 -31.57 14.74 15.61
CA THR A 7 -30.63 13.62 15.86
C THR A 7 -29.88 13.34 14.56
N ASN A 8 -28.57 13.55 14.56
CA ASN A 8 -27.70 13.34 13.40
C ASN A 8 -26.71 12.21 13.72
N ASN A 9 -27.22 10.99 13.81
CA ASN A 9 -26.37 9.80 13.98
C ASN A 9 -26.18 9.16 12.61
N PRO A 10 -24.95 9.10 12.08
CA PRO A 10 -24.71 8.41 10.82
C PRO A 10 -24.98 6.90 11.02
N THR A 11 -25.52 6.24 10.00
CA THR A 11 -25.55 4.80 9.96
C THR A 11 -24.14 4.30 9.64
N VAL A 12 -23.66 3.30 10.37
CA VAL A 12 -22.31 2.78 10.25
C VAL A 12 -22.00 2.32 8.81
N HIS A 13 -22.96 1.60 8.20
CA HIS A 13 -22.80 1.06 6.87
C HIS A 13 -22.67 2.15 5.79
N GLU A 14 -23.52 3.16 5.83
CA GLU A 14 -23.51 4.26 4.85
C GLU A 14 -22.27 5.15 5.02
N LEU A 15 -21.87 5.40 6.25
CA LEU A 15 -20.64 6.13 6.52
C LEU A 15 -19.40 5.36 6.02
N TRP A 16 -19.32 4.06 6.32
CA TRP A 16 -18.21 3.22 5.86
C TRP A 16 -18.11 3.21 4.34
N ALA A 17 -19.24 2.97 3.65
CA ALA A 17 -19.29 3.04 2.20
C ALA A 17 -18.93 4.44 1.66
N GLY A 18 -19.36 5.50 2.33
CA GLY A 18 -19.07 6.89 1.95
C GLY A 18 -17.60 7.25 2.07
N ILE A 19 -16.90 6.80 3.10
CA ILE A 19 -15.47 7.03 3.24
C ILE A 19 -14.63 6.17 2.29
N GLY A 20 -15.19 5.06 1.74
CA GLY A 20 -14.51 4.15 0.82
C GLY A 20 -14.36 4.67 -0.62
N GLY A 21 -14.93 5.81 -0.97
CA GLY A 21 -14.93 6.32 -2.36
C GLY A 21 -13.67 7.04 -2.83
N HIS A 22 -12.58 7.02 -2.08
CA HIS A 22 -11.39 7.85 -2.34
C HIS A 22 -10.34 7.20 -3.24
N PHE A 23 -10.32 5.89 -3.38
CA PHE A 23 -9.31 5.18 -4.17
C PHE A 23 -9.88 4.61 -5.46
N ASP A 24 -9.24 4.93 -6.58
CA ASP A 24 -9.64 4.48 -7.91
C ASP A 24 -9.12 3.07 -8.27
N SER A 25 -8.13 2.56 -7.53
CA SER A 25 -7.52 1.27 -7.82
C SER A 25 -6.99 0.58 -6.56
N LEU A 26 -6.93 -0.75 -6.62
CA LEU A 26 -6.31 -1.54 -5.56
C LEU A 26 -4.83 -1.21 -5.37
N GLY A 27 -4.12 -0.80 -6.42
CA GLY A 27 -2.73 -0.35 -6.31
C GLY A 27 -2.59 0.84 -5.36
N GLN A 28 -3.49 1.84 -5.44
CA GLN A 28 -3.50 2.98 -4.52
C GLN A 28 -3.81 2.56 -3.07
N ILE A 29 -4.75 1.62 -2.89
CA ILE A 29 -5.07 1.07 -1.57
C ILE A 29 -3.85 0.38 -0.94
N VAL A 30 -3.13 -0.43 -1.72
CA VAL A 30 -1.90 -1.10 -1.26
C VAL A 30 -0.82 -0.08 -0.91
N ASN A 31 -0.66 0.96 -1.74
CA ASN A 31 0.31 2.03 -1.47
C ASN A 31 0.03 2.74 -0.14
N GLU A 32 -1.23 3.04 0.17
CA GLU A 32 -1.59 3.68 1.44
C GLU A 32 -1.09 2.89 2.66
N PHE A 33 -1.19 1.57 2.62
CA PHE A 33 -0.68 0.73 3.72
C PHE A 33 0.85 0.68 3.76
N ILE A 34 1.51 0.69 2.60
CA ILE A 34 2.98 0.74 2.51
C ILE A 34 3.48 2.10 3.04
N ASP A 35 2.84 3.19 2.64
CA ASP A 35 3.19 4.55 3.07
C ASP A 35 3.06 4.71 4.58
N ASN A 36 2.01 4.15 5.18
CA ASN A 36 1.84 4.10 6.63
C ASN A 36 2.97 3.33 7.33
N SER A 37 3.42 2.21 6.74
CA SER A 37 4.54 1.42 7.27
C SER A 37 5.85 2.19 7.18
N ILE A 38 6.16 2.81 6.04
CA ILE A 38 7.37 3.62 5.82
C ILE A 38 7.40 4.83 6.74
N SER A 39 6.27 5.51 6.92
CA SER A 39 6.12 6.61 7.88
C SER A 39 6.44 6.16 9.31
N ASN A 40 5.95 4.98 9.72
CA ASN A 40 6.26 4.41 11.03
C ASN A 40 7.75 4.12 11.20
N PHE A 41 8.41 3.56 10.17
CA PHE A 41 9.85 3.31 10.18
C PHE A 41 10.65 4.59 10.35
N SER A 42 10.34 5.61 9.58
CA SER A 42 11.03 6.91 9.61
C SER A 42 10.84 7.62 10.95
N ALA A 43 9.60 7.69 11.44
CA ALA A 43 9.28 8.35 12.70
C ALA A 43 9.93 7.70 13.92
N ASN A 44 10.20 6.39 13.87
CA ASN A 44 10.82 5.65 14.98
C ASN A 44 12.28 5.29 14.72
N GLN A 45 12.89 5.73 13.61
CA GLN A 45 14.30 5.48 13.24
C GLN A 45 14.67 3.99 13.30
N LEU A 46 13.78 3.14 12.79
CA LEU A 46 13.97 1.69 12.85
C LEU A 46 15.07 1.24 11.89
N THR A 47 15.76 0.16 12.24
CA THR A 47 16.86 -0.41 11.45
C THR A 47 16.44 -1.61 10.58
N GLN A 48 15.32 -2.23 10.91
CA GLN A 48 14.75 -3.35 10.15
C GLN A 48 13.42 -2.89 9.55
N ASN A 49 13.48 -2.36 8.34
CA ASN A 49 12.36 -1.73 7.65
C ASN A 49 11.88 -2.66 6.54
N VAL A 50 11.02 -3.60 6.88
CA VAL A 50 10.50 -4.61 5.97
C VAL A 50 8.99 -4.50 5.85
N VAL A 51 8.50 -4.49 4.61
CA VAL A 51 7.08 -4.65 4.28
C VAL A 51 6.91 -5.90 3.43
N ILE A 52 6.01 -6.80 3.82
CA ILE A 52 5.67 -8.00 3.06
C ILE A 52 4.24 -7.87 2.55
N ILE A 53 4.08 -7.95 1.24
CA ILE A 53 2.78 -7.96 0.58
C ILE A 53 2.47 -9.39 0.18
N GLY A 54 1.41 -9.96 0.75
CA GLY A 54 0.88 -11.27 0.40
C GLY A 54 -0.34 -11.14 -0.49
N ILE A 55 -0.39 -11.85 -1.60
CA ILE A 55 -1.55 -11.91 -2.50
C ILE A 55 -1.89 -13.38 -2.74
N LYS A 56 -3.13 -13.75 -2.43
CA LYS A 56 -3.60 -15.12 -2.63
C LYS A 56 -4.94 -15.11 -3.37
N GLU A 57 -4.96 -15.73 -4.54
CA GLU A 57 -6.21 -16.01 -5.24
C GLU A 57 -6.96 -17.11 -4.49
N LEU A 58 -8.19 -16.86 -4.05
CA LEU A 58 -8.96 -17.82 -3.24
C LEU A 58 -9.63 -18.91 -4.08
N SER A 59 -10.03 -18.56 -5.30
CA SER A 59 -10.52 -19.50 -6.30
C SER A 59 -10.18 -18.98 -7.70
N SER A 60 -10.12 -19.87 -8.69
CA SER A 60 -9.80 -19.46 -10.07
C SER A 60 -10.76 -18.36 -10.55
N ASN A 61 -10.22 -17.20 -10.91
CA ASN A 61 -10.96 -15.98 -11.25
C ASN A 61 -11.89 -15.43 -10.14
N GLY A 62 -11.75 -15.90 -8.91
CA GLY A 62 -12.52 -15.47 -7.75
C GLY A 62 -11.88 -14.32 -6.99
N ASP A 63 -12.31 -14.19 -5.74
CA ASP A 63 -11.82 -13.18 -4.81
C ASP A 63 -10.34 -13.38 -4.50
N VAL A 64 -9.70 -12.30 -4.08
CA VAL A 64 -8.27 -12.27 -3.77
C VAL A 64 -8.07 -11.77 -2.35
N GLU A 65 -7.36 -12.54 -1.55
CA GLU A 65 -6.91 -12.16 -0.22
C GLU A 65 -5.61 -11.37 -0.35
N ILE A 66 -5.59 -10.20 0.28
CA ILE A 66 -4.41 -9.32 0.38
C ILE A 66 -3.97 -9.29 1.84
N THR A 67 -2.68 -9.38 2.06
CA THR A 67 -2.04 -9.22 3.37
C THR A 67 -0.91 -8.22 3.25
N ILE A 68 -0.86 -7.23 4.14
CA ILE A 68 0.26 -6.30 4.27
C ILE A 68 0.81 -6.46 5.67
N GLU A 69 2.08 -6.85 5.77
CA GLU A 69 2.78 -7.05 7.03
C GLU A 69 3.97 -6.09 7.09
N ASP A 70 4.15 -5.38 8.20
CA ASP A 70 5.29 -4.52 8.45
C ASP A 70 6.08 -4.92 9.70
N SER A 71 7.35 -4.55 9.74
CA SER A 71 8.25 -4.67 10.90
C SER A 71 8.29 -3.42 11.76
N GLY A 72 7.22 -2.65 11.80
CA GLY A 72 7.12 -1.40 12.54
C GLY A 72 6.98 -1.60 14.05
N THR A 73 6.60 -0.53 14.74
CA THR A 73 6.43 -0.55 16.21
C THR A 73 5.11 -1.16 16.67
N GLY A 74 4.23 -1.55 15.74
CA GLY A 74 2.85 -1.87 16.02
C GLY A 74 2.00 -0.62 16.35
N ILE A 75 0.68 -0.80 16.43
CA ILE A 75 -0.25 0.28 16.76
C ILE A 75 -0.30 0.43 18.28
N LYS A 76 0.32 1.48 18.80
CA LYS A 76 0.40 1.75 20.25
C LYS A 76 -0.94 2.25 20.81
N LYS A 77 -1.65 3.09 20.05
CA LYS A 77 -2.87 3.78 20.48
C LYS A 77 -4.01 3.44 19.50
N LEU A 78 -4.73 2.39 19.79
CA LEU A 78 -5.82 1.91 18.93
C LEU A 78 -6.96 2.92 18.81
N ASP A 79 -7.34 3.56 19.91
CA ASP A 79 -8.40 4.56 19.92
C ASP A 79 -8.13 5.67 18.90
N GLU A 80 -6.88 6.20 18.89
CA GLU A 80 -6.48 7.23 17.95
C GLU A 80 -6.45 6.70 16.51
N ALA A 81 -5.95 5.49 16.30
CA ALA A 81 -5.86 4.88 14.97
C ALA A 81 -7.23 4.64 14.31
N PHE A 82 -8.26 4.35 15.12
CA PHE A 82 -9.60 4.05 14.61
C PHE A 82 -10.59 5.21 14.74
N THR A 83 -10.28 6.26 15.49
CA THR A 83 -11.11 7.47 15.51
C THR A 83 -11.04 8.19 14.17
N LEU A 84 -12.20 8.50 13.57
CA LEU A 84 -12.27 9.27 12.32
C LEU A 84 -11.81 10.71 12.56
N GLY A 85 -10.88 11.20 11.74
CA GLY A 85 -10.36 12.56 11.87
C GLY A 85 -9.44 12.79 13.06
N SER A 86 -8.94 11.74 13.69
CA SER A 86 -7.91 11.88 14.74
C SER A 86 -6.59 12.35 14.13
N LEU A 87 -6.12 13.51 14.55
CA LEU A 87 -4.81 14.09 14.18
C LEU A 87 -3.66 13.53 15.02
N ALA A 88 -3.92 12.52 15.84
CA ALA A 88 -2.93 11.94 16.74
C ALA A 88 -1.81 11.12 16.04
N ALA A 89 -1.88 10.97 14.77
CA ALA A 89 -0.79 10.48 13.96
C ALA A 89 0.27 11.57 13.87
N GLY A 90 1.44 11.31 14.43
CA GLY A 90 2.54 12.25 14.50
C GLY A 90 2.89 12.93 13.18
N GLU A 91 3.69 13.94 13.25
CA GLU A 91 4.12 14.90 12.24
C GLU A 91 4.75 14.31 10.94
N SER A 92 4.24 13.19 10.42
CA SER A 92 4.69 12.66 9.15
C SER A 92 3.94 13.32 7.98
N PRO A 93 4.63 13.87 6.99
CA PRO A 93 4.00 14.44 5.78
C PRO A 93 3.10 13.45 5.02
N LEU A 94 3.29 12.15 5.22
CA LEU A 94 2.51 11.10 4.58
C LEU A 94 1.22 10.73 5.33
N ASN A 95 0.95 11.34 6.49
CA ASN A 95 -0.22 11.03 7.32
C ASN A 95 -0.99 12.30 7.72
N GLU A 96 -1.41 13.07 6.75
CA GLU A 96 -1.95 14.41 6.94
C GLU A 96 -3.29 14.47 7.70
N HIS A 97 -4.12 13.41 7.67
CA HIS A 97 -5.51 13.53 8.12
C HIS A 97 -6.02 12.40 9.01
N GLY A 98 -5.24 11.37 9.33
CA GLY A 98 -5.66 10.24 10.16
C GLY A 98 -6.82 9.39 9.56
N PHE A 99 -7.09 9.55 8.27
CA PHE A 99 -8.15 8.81 7.55
C PHE A 99 -7.64 7.69 6.67
N GLY A 100 -6.37 7.73 6.23
CA GLY A 100 -5.84 6.91 5.14
C GLY A 100 -6.11 5.42 5.29
N MET A 101 -5.76 4.82 6.43
CA MET A 101 -6.00 3.40 6.69
C MET A 101 -7.50 3.04 6.61
N LYS A 102 -8.38 3.88 7.17
CA LYS A 102 -9.83 3.63 7.17
C LYS A 102 -10.42 3.79 5.79
N HIS A 103 -9.98 4.81 5.03
CA HIS A 103 -10.34 4.99 3.62
C HIS A 103 -9.90 3.80 2.77
N ALA A 104 -8.67 3.31 2.97
CA ALA A 104 -8.13 2.17 2.26
C ALA A 104 -8.93 0.89 2.56
N LEU A 105 -9.21 0.60 3.83
CA LEU A 105 -10.03 -0.55 4.23
C LEU A 105 -11.46 -0.45 3.69
N ALA A 106 -12.09 0.72 3.80
CA ALA A 106 -13.45 0.92 3.33
C ALA A 106 -13.55 0.82 1.79
N SER A 107 -12.53 1.31 1.07
CA SER A 107 -12.44 1.16 -0.39
C SER A 107 -12.19 -0.28 -0.81
N ALA A 108 -11.36 -1.02 -0.06
CA ALA A 108 -11.08 -2.42 -0.31
C ALA A 108 -12.26 -3.32 0.02
N ASN A 109 -12.99 -3.01 1.07
CA ASN A 109 -14.09 -3.82 1.58
C ASN A 109 -15.31 -2.95 1.93
N PRO A 110 -16.07 -2.46 0.94
CA PRO A 110 -17.25 -1.61 1.16
C PRO A 110 -18.34 -2.30 1.99
N GLN A 111 -18.38 -3.63 1.97
CA GLN A 111 -19.33 -4.43 2.74
C GLN A 111 -18.98 -4.49 4.24
N ASN A 112 -17.82 -4.01 4.64
CA ASN A 112 -17.36 -3.97 6.03
C ASN A 112 -17.41 -5.35 6.73
N ASN A 113 -17.01 -6.41 6.06
CA ASN A 113 -17.20 -7.79 6.54
C ASN A 113 -16.01 -8.73 6.35
N SER A 114 -14.94 -8.29 5.69
CA SER A 114 -13.86 -9.19 5.28
C SER A 114 -12.49 -8.50 5.38
N TRP A 115 -12.18 -7.97 6.55
CA TRP A 115 -10.87 -7.42 6.90
C TRP A 115 -10.54 -7.69 8.36
N ALA A 116 -9.25 -7.75 8.65
CA ALA A 116 -8.72 -7.84 10.01
C ALA A 116 -7.38 -7.10 10.11
N ILE A 117 -7.09 -6.54 11.27
CA ILE A 117 -5.81 -5.96 11.63
C ILE A 117 -5.28 -6.70 12.84
N TYR A 118 -4.06 -7.15 12.76
CA TYR A 118 -3.31 -7.75 13.84
C TYR A 118 -2.13 -6.86 14.14
N THR A 119 -1.92 -6.49 15.39
CA THR A 119 -0.82 -5.60 15.74
C THR A 119 -0.21 -6.00 17.07
N ARG A 120 1.11 -5.88 17.16
CA ARG A 120 1.85 -6.12 18.40
C ARG A 120 3.01 -5.15 18.55
N THR A 121 3.12 -4.59 19.71
CA THR A 121 4.27 -3.79 20.15
C THR A 121 5.34 -4.70 20.79
N GLU A 122 6.51 -4.18 21.08
CA GLU A 122 7.53 -4.91 21.85
C GLU A 122 6.96 -5.42 23.19
N LYS A 123 6.19 -4.58 23.89
CA LYS A 123 5.52 -4.96 25.15
C LYS A 123 4.52 -6.12 24.97
N ASP A 124 3.81 -6.15 23.83
CA ASP A 124 2.89 -7.26 23.54
C ASP A 124 3.69 -8.56 23.31
N ILE A 125 4.85 -8.48 22.65
CA ILE A 125 5.77 -9.64 22.46
C ILE A 125 6.29 -10.15 23.80
N GLU A 126 6.75 -9.27 24.69
CA GLU A 126 7.19 -9.61 26.05
C GLU A 126 6.11 -10.34 26.83
N ASN A 127 4.85 -9.93 26.65
CA ASN A 127 3.68 -10.56 27.28
C ASN A 127 3.14 -11.77 26.52
N SER A 128 3.79 -12.21 25.43
CA SER A 128 3.37 -13.32 24.58
C SER A 128 1.96 -13.17 24.01
N ASN A 129 1.58 -11.95 23.60
CA ASN A 129 0.28 -11.65 23.03
C ASN A 129 0.35 -10.70 21.83
N PHE A 130 -0.78 -10.46 21.21
CA PHE A 130 -1.01 -9.42 20.19
C PHE A 130 -2.48 -8.98 20.25
N LYS A 131 -2.80 -7.88 19.58
CA LYS A 131 -4.16 -7.35 19.46
C LYS A 131 -4.69 -7.63 18.08
N LYS A 132 -5.94 -8.10 18.02
CA LYS A 132 -6.68 -8.37 16.79
C LYS A 132 -7.91 -7.48 16.75
N ILE A 133 -8.15 -6.86 15.61
CA ILE A 133 -9.30 -6.01 15.31
C ILE A 133 -9.90 -6.50 14.00
N ASP A 134 -11.19 -6.84 13.98
CA ASP A 134 -11.87 -7.39 12.80
C ASP A 134 -13.04 -6.53 12.36
N ALA A 135 -13.46 -6.78 11.13
CA ALA A 135 -14.74 -6.34 10.63
C ALA A 135 -15.91 -6.89 11.50
N PRO A 136 -17.02 -6.16 11.62
CA PRO A 136 -17.25 -4.85 11.02
C PRO A 136 -16.71 -3.69 11.87
N TYR A 137 -16.25 -2.60 11.22
CA TYR A 137 -16.04 -1.33 11.90
C TYR A 137 -17.40 -0.82 12.39
N THR A 138 -17.49 -0.45 13.68
CA THR A 138 -18.71 0.07 14.30
C THR A 138 -18.38 1.27 15.18
N PHE A 139 -19.35 2.13 15.46
CA PHE A 139 -19.18 3.23 16.42
C PHE A 139 -19.37 2.78 17.87
N ASP A 140 -20.20 1.77 18.05
CA ASP A 140 -20.50 1.19 19.36
C ASP A 140 -19.92 -0.21 19.43
N ASN A 141 -19.36 -0.57 20.59
CA ASN A 141 -18.81 -1.91 20.85
C ASN A 141 -17.70 -2.35 19.87
N PHE A 142 -16.90 -1.39 19.38
CA PHE A 142 -15.71 -1.68 18.58
C PHE A 142 -14.52 -1.82 19.52
N TYR A 143 -13.89 -2.99 19.52
CA TYR A 143 -12.79 -3.31 20.44
C TYR A 143 -11.75 -4.22 19.77
N ALA A 144 -10.57 -4.24 20.36
CA ALA A 144 -9.52 -5.19 20.00
C ALA A 144 -9.59 -6.41 20.93
N GLU A 145 -9.48 -7.59 20.35
CA GLU A 145 -9.29 -8.84 21.08
C GLU A 145 -7.81 -9.02 21.42
N LEU A 146 -7.53 -9.52 22.62
CA LEU A 146 -6.18 -9.88 23.02
C LEU A 146 -5.97 -11.38 22.78
N GLU A 147 -5.06 -11.70 21.88
CA GLU A 147 -4.76 -13.04 21.42
C GLU A 147 -3.34 -13.48 21.85
N THR A 148 -3.11 -14.78 21.94
CA THR A 148 -1.80 -15.34 22.27
C THR A 148 -0.86 -15.33 21.08
N SER A 149 0.43 -15.11 21.32
CA SER A 149 1.45 -15.04 20.25
C SER A 149 1.51 -16.29 19.36
N SER A 150 1.05 -17.45 19.82
CA SER A 150 0.98 -18.68 19.02
C SER A 150 0.01 -18.58 17.83
N ALA A 151 -0.95 -17.65 17.88
CA ALA A 151 -1.93 -17.38 16.82
C ALA A 151 -1.53 -16.20 15.94
N TRP A 152 -0.32 -15.62 16.11
CA TRP A 152 0.15 -14.51 15.30
C TRP A 152 0.17 -14.88 13.81
N PRO A 153 -0.52 -14.15 12.94
CA PRO A 153 -0.63 -14.50 11.52
C PRO A 153 0.57 -14.03 10.67
N GLY A 154 1.40 -13.15 11.22
CA GLY A 154 2.56 -12.61 10.51
C GLY A 154 3.69 -13.62 10.38
N ARG A 155 4.55 -13.37 9.41
CA ARG A 155 5.75 -14.18 9.10
C ARG A 155 6.95 -13.73 9.89
N MET A 156 6.97 -12.47 10.28
CA MET A 156 8.06 -11.87 11.05
C MET A 156 7.82 -12.02 12.54
N ASN A 157 8.89 -12.22 13.30
CA ASN A 157 8.86 -12.35 14.76
C ASN A 157 9.17 -11.04 15.49
N TYR A 158 8.96 -9.90 14.82
CA TYR A 158 9.18 -8.56 15.37
C TYR A 158 7.84 -7.92 15.79
N SER A 159 7.92 -6.77 16.45
CA SER A 159 6.78 -5.85 16.54
C SER A 159 6.33 -5.44 15.12
N GLY A 160 5.10 -5.01 15.00
CA GLY A 160 4.58 -4.59 13.71
C GLY A 160 3.07 -4.81 13.58
N THR A 161 2.61 -4.68 12.35
CA THR A 161 1.20 -4.78 12.01
C THR A 161 1.01 -5.72 10.81
N VAL A 162 -0.07 -6.51 10.85
CA VAL A 162 -0.54 -7.30 9.71
C VAL A 162 -1.95 -6.84 9.40
N ILE A 163 -2.16 -6.33 8.21
CA ILE A 163 -3.47 -5.96 7.68
C ILE A 163 -3.87 -7.01 6.66
N LYS A 164 -5.05 -7.57 6.81
CA LYS A 164 -5.59 -8.61 5.93
C LYS A 164 -6.98 -8.22 5.46
N PHE A 165 -7.25 -8.32 4.17
CA PHE A 165 -8.57 -8.07 3.62
C PHE A 165 -8.80 -8.87 2.34
N THR A 166 -10.07 -9.07 2.00
CA THR A 166 -10.46 -9.75 0.77
C THR A 166 -11.11 -8.75 -0.18
N VAL A 167 -10.70 -8.81 -1.44
CA VAL A 167 -11.26 -7.98 -2.51
C VAL A 167 -11.86 -8.87 -3.60
N ASP A 168 -12.88 -8.37 -4.26
CA ASP A 168 -13.43 -9.04 -5.44
C ASP A 168 -12.48 -8.94 -6.65
N ARG A 169 -12.75 -9.74 -7.65
CA ARG A 169 -11.95 -9.78 -8.88
C ARG A 169 -12.02 -8.48 -9.68
N ILE A 170 -13.08 -7.70 -9.55
CA ILE A 170 -13.26 -6.43 -10.27
C ILE A 170 -12.27 -5.40 -9.72
N LEU A 171 -12.24 -5.25 -8.40
CA LEU A 171 -11.29 -4.34 -7.74
C LEU A 171 -9.83 -4.80 -7.96
N PHE A 172 -9.56 -6.12 -7.91
CA PHE A 172 -8.22 -6.65 -8.19
C PHE A 172 -7.73 -6.27 -9.61
N LYS A 173 -8.61 -6.34 -10.61
CA LYS A 173 -8.26 -5.94 -11.99
C LYS A 173 -7.96 -4.46 -12.16
N THR A 174 -8.35 -3.60 -11.23
CA THR A 174 -8.06 -2.16 -11.32
C THR A 174 -6.57 -1.84 -11.24
N ILE A 175 -5.74 -2.73 -10.72
CA ILE A 175 -4.26 -2.62 -10.78
C ILE A 175 -3.80 -2.43 -12.24
N ALA A 176 -4.43 -3.15 -13.17
CA ALA A 176 -4.08 -3.11 -14.58
C ALA A 176 -4.85 -2.02 -15.38
N ARG A 177 -5.52 -1.07 -14.70
CA ARG A 177 -6.28 0.00 -15.36
C ARG A 177 -5.35 0.84 -16.25
N GLY A 178 -5.80 1.10 -17.47
CA GLY A 178 -5.06 1.91 -18.46
C GLY A 178 -4.11 1.10 -19.36
N ILE A 179 -3.97 -0.20 -19.16
CA ILE A 179 -3.22 -1.07 -20.07
C ILE A 179 -4.10 -1.42 -21.27
N LYS A 180 -3.62 -1.12 -22.49
CA LYS A 180 -4.33 -1.44 -23.73
C LYS A 180 -4.39 -2.97 -23.92
N GLY A 181 -5.56 -3.46 -24.29
CA GLY A 181 -5.79 -4.88 -24.59
C GLY A 181 -6.44 -5.67 -23.47
N GLY A 182 -6.62 -5.06 -22.30
CA GLY A 182 -7.22 -5.70 -21.13
C GLY A 182 -6.34 -6.81 -20.55
N VAL A 183 -6.08 -6.76 -19.28
CA VAL A 183 -5.35 -7.81 -18.55
C VAL A 183 -6.32 -8.48 -17.61
N SER A 184 -6.42 -9.80 -17.69
CA SER A 184 -7.38 -10.57 -16.90
C SER A 184 -6.79 -11.70 -16.07
N THR A 185 -5.57 -12.15 -16.39
CA THR A 185 -4.93 -13.25 -15.65
C THR A 185 -4.36 -12.76 -14.32
N PHE A 186 -4.46 -13.60 -13.31
CA PHE A 186 -3.94 -13.29 -11.98
C PHE A 186 -2.45 -12.97 -12.01
N SER A 187 -1.65 -13.82 -12.66
CA SER A 187 -0.20 -13.64 -12.74
C SER A 187 0.20 -12.30 -13.37
N THR A 188 -0.41 -11.95 -14.50
CA THR A 188 -0.07 -10.69 -15.17
C THR A 188 -0.45 -9.46 -14.35
N ILE A 189 -1.57 -9.52 -13.60
CA ILE A 189 -1.94 -8.40 -12.70
C ILE A 189 -0.94 -8.28 -11.56
N VAL A 190 -0.48 -9.41 -11.00
CA VAL A 190 0.57 -9.44 -9.96
C VAL A 190 1.88 -8.87 -10.50
N ASP A 191 2.26 -9.23 -11.73
CA ASP A 191 3.47 -8.70 -12.37
C ASP A 191 3.39 -7.17 -12.55
N ILE A 192 2.22 -6.67 -12.93
CA ILE A 192 1.97 -5.23 -13.05
C ILE A 192 2.15 -4.54 -11.69
N LEU A 193 1.54 -5.08 -10.64
CA LEU A 193 1.69 -4.52 -9.30
C LEU A 193 3.15 -4.53 -8.85
N PHE A 194 3.88 -5.61 -9.12
CA PHE A 194 5.29 -5.72 -8.77
C PHE A 194 6.13 -4.61 -9.41
N GLU A 195 5.89 -4.32 -10.69
CA GLU A 195 6.59 -3.26 -11.40
C GLU A 195 6.13 -1.87 -10.96
N ASP A 196 4.82 -1.68 -10.74
CA ASP A 196 4.25 -0.42 -10.24
C ASP A 196 4.88 -0.03 -8.90
N LEU A 197 4.98 -0.97 -7.97
CA LEU A 197 5.61 -0.76 -6.67
C LEU A 197 7.11 -0.45 -6.80
N GLY A 198 7.81 -1.15 -7.70
CA GLY A 198 9.22 -0.88 -7.99
C GLY A 198 9.46 0.52 -8.54
N PHE A 199 8.52 1.06 -9.29
CA PHE A 199 8.57 2.41 -9.83
C PHE A 199 8.22 3.46 -8.76
N ILE A 200 7.12 3.26 -8.04
CA ILE A 200 6.63 4.22 -7.03
C ILE A 200 7.64 4.35 -5.88
N TYR A 201 8.20 3.23 -5.43
CA TYR A 201 9.13 3.20 -4.31
C TYR A 201 10.60 3.12 -4.72
N ALA A 202 10.92 3.49 -5.96
CA ALA A 202 12.27 3.35 -6.51
C ALA A 202 13.35 3.98 -5.62
N ASN A 203 13.15 5.21 -5.17
CA ASN A 203 14.12 5.93 -4.32
C ASN A 203 14.28 5.27 -2.95
N ILE A 204 13.16 4.93 -2.29
CA ILE A 204 13.16 4.25 -0.99
C ILE A 204 13.90 2.92 -1.04
N ILE A 205 13.71 2.16 -2.14
CA ILE A 205 14.38 0.89 -2.36
C ILE A 205 15.88 1.08 -2.63
N LYS A 206 16.25 2.06 -3.45
CA LYS A 206 17.66 2.35 -3.78
C LYS A 206 18.45 2.84 -2.57
N GLU A 207 17.86 3.68 -1.77
CA GLU A 207 18.45 4.22 -0.55
C GLU A 207 18.52 3.19 0.58
N GLY A 208 17.82 2.05 0.42
CA GLY A 208 17.73 1.03 1.45
C GLY A 208 16.89 1.46 2.66
N THR A 209 16.06 2.50 2.51
CA THR A 209 15.19 3.00 3.58
C THR A 209 14.17 1.95 4.00
N ALA A 210 13.64 1.15 3.06
CA ALA A 210 12.81 0.00 3.34
C ALA A 210 13.00 -1.11 2.29
N GLN A 211 12.82 -2.35 2.71
CA GLN A 211 12.71 -3.51 1.83
C GLN A 211 11.24 -3.89 1.66
N ILE A 212 10.79 -4.02 0.42
CA ILE A 212 9.43 -4.44 0.09
C ILE A 212 9.50 -5.81 -0.59
N LEU A 213 8.78 -6.80 -0.06
CA LEU A 213 8.68 -8.15 -0.63
C LEU A 213 7.27 -8.38 -1.16
N LEU A 214 7.16 -8.99 -2.32
CA LEU A 214 5.89 -9.46 -2.86
C LEU A 214 5.86 -10.99 -2.89
N ILE A 215 4.80 -11.57 -2.32
CA ILE A 215 4.55 -13.00 -2.31
C ILE A 215 3.14 -13.23 -2.86
N ALA A 216 3.04 -13.86 -4.03
CA ALA A 216 1.75 -14.12 -4.65
C ALA A 216 1.58 -15.61 -4.96
N ARG A 217 0.37 -16.11 -4.72
CA ARG A 217 -0.04 -17.49 -4.99
C ARG A 217 -1.37 -17.53 -5.71
N SER A 218 -1.44 -18.31 -6.78
CA SER A 218 -2.69 -18.62 -7.47
C SER A 218 -3.57 -19.58 -6.66
N ALA A 219 -4.80 -19.77 -7.10
CA ALA A 219 -5.81 -20.58 -6.42
C ALA A 219 -5.40 -22.04 -6.22
N ASP A 220 -4.61 -22.60 -7.13
CA ASP A 220 -4.04 -23.94 -7.04
C ASP A 220 -2.81 -24.03 -6.10
N GLY A 221 -2.41 -22.91 -5.48
CA GLY A 221 -1.26 -22.82 -4.60
C GLY A 221 0.09 -22.58 -5.28
N THR A 222 0.11 -22.49 -6.62
CA THR A 222 1.32 -22.16 -7.37
C THR A 222 1.87 -20.80 -6.99
N VAL A 223 3.16 -20.74 -6.71
CA VAL A 223 3.86 -19.49 -6.41
C VAL A 223 4.08 -18.71 -7.70
N VAL A 224 3.45 -17.55 -7.83
CA VAL A 224 3.60 -16.63 -8.97
C VAL A 224 4.82 -15.72 -8.75
N VAL A 225 4.91 -15.13 -7.56
CA VAL A 225 6.03 -14.26 -7.14
C VAL A 225 6.40 -14.60 -5.70
N ASN A 226 7.68 -14.58 -5.38
CA ASN A 226 8.19 -14.65 -4.01
C ASN A 226 9.61 -14.06 -3.97
N LYS A 227 9.68 -12.72 -4.01
CA LYS A 227 10.97 -12.02 -4.05
C LYS A 227 10.85 -10.56 -3.62
N PRO A 228 11.95 -9.92 -3.22
CA PRO A 228 11.98 -8.48 -3.01
C PRO A 228 11.70 -7.73 -4.31
N ILE A 229 11.06 -6.58 -4.15
CA ILE A 229 10.82 -5.64 -5.24
C ILE A 229 12.11 -4.87 -5.48
N GLY A 230 12.54 -4.81 -6.72
CA GLY A 230 13.67 -3.97 -7.15
C GLY A 230 13.18 -2.60 -7.62
N ALA A 231 14.02 -1.59 -7.49
CA ALA A 231 13.74 -0.27 -8.04
C ALA A 231 13.59 -0.35 -9.57
N VAL A 232 12.54 0.28 -10.09
CA VAL A 232 12.29 0.41 -11.52
C VAL A 232 12.56 1.85 -11.91
N GLU A 233 13.49 2.03 -12.82
CA GLU A 233 13.87 3.36 -13.32
C GLU A 233 13.54 3.52 -14.80
N PRO A 234 13.36 4.78 -15.27
CA PRO A 234 13.26 5.05 -16.69
C PRO A 234 14.50 4.55 -17.44
N ASN A 235 14.31 3.95 -18.61
CA ASN A 235 15.41 3.51 -19.45
C ASN A 235 15.98 4.69 -20.26
N TRP A 236 16.87 5.41 -19.65
CA TRP A 236 17.48 6.59 -20.25
C TRP A 236 18.41 6.23 -21.44
N ASP A 237 18.40 7.06 -22.46
CA ASP A 237 19.34 6.99 -23.58
C ASP A 237 20.75 7.31 -23.07
N SER A 238 21.73 6.48 -23.43
CA SER A 238 23.13 6.67 -23.05
C SER A 238 23.77 7.95 -23.63
N PHE A 239 23.22 8.50 -24.71
CA PHE A 239 23.69 9.74 -25.30
C PHE A 239 23.09 10.99 -24.65
N PHE A 240 21.98 10.86 -23.91
CA PHE A 240 21.31 11.95 -23.22
C PHE A 240 20.82 11.52 -21.85
N PRO A 241 21.76 11.16 -20.96
CA PRO A 241 21.40 10.67 -19.63
C PRO A 241 20.92 11.81 -18.72
N PRO A 242 20.03 11.53 -17.77
CA PRO A 242 19.44 12.55 -16.88
C PRO A 242 20.48 13.21 -15.97
N ASN A 243 21.53 12.50 -15.58
CA ASN A 243 22.59 13.02 -14.71
C ASN A 243 23.39 14.19 -15.31
N GLN A 244 23.29 14.42 -16.62
CA GLN A 244 23.87 15.57 -17.29
C GLN A 244 22.89 16.75 -17.41
N ASN A 245 21.62 16.52 -17.09
CA ASN A 245 20.53 17.47 -17.24
C ASN A 245 19.68 17.47 -15.96
N SER A 246 20.31 17.57 -14.80
CA SER A 246 19.64 17.69 -13.52
C SER A 246 19.78 19.09 -12.97
N GLU A 247 18.71 19.61 -12.40
CA GLU A 247 18.68 20.90 -11.74
C GLU A 247 17.95 20.78 -10.40
N GLN A 248 18.32 21.67 -9.49
CA GLN A 248 17.66 21.78 -8.20
C GLN A 248 16.99 23.15 -8.10
N VAL A 249 15.72 23.15 -7.74
CA VAL A 249 14.92 24.36 -7.49
C VAL A 249 14.45 24.36 -6.05
N SER A 250 14.80 25.41 -5.32
CA SER A 250 14.43 25.53 -3.91
C SER A 250 13.40 26.63 -3.71
N PHE A 251 12.28 26.22 -3.08
CA PHE A 251 11.23 27.12 -2.55
C PHE A 251 11.11 26.83 -1.06
N SER A 252 11.68 27.65 -0.21
CA SER A 252 11.63 27.37 1.24
C SER A 252 10.20 27.14 1.73
N PRO A 253 9.89 26.00 2.42
CA PRO A 253 10.82 24.95 2.89
C PRO A 253 11.04 23.78 1.89
N ILE A 254 10.60 23.91 0.66
CA ILE A 254 10.61 22.82 -0.32
C ILE A 254 11.82 22.95 -1.25
N THR A 255 12.54 21.86 -1.44
CA THR A 255 13.56 21.70 -2.50
C THR A 255 13.11 20.62 -3.46
N ILE A 256 13.15 20.89 -4.74
CA ILE A 256 12.79 19.97 -5.80
C ILE A 256 14.05 19.69 -6.62
N ASP A 257 14.47 18.44 -6.64
CA ASP A 257 15.48 17.94 -7.56
C ASP A 257 14.77 17.35 -8.78
N TYR A 258 15.13 17.80 -9.97
CA TYR A 258 14.56 17.22 -11.18
C TYR A 258 15.64 16.90 -12.20
N SER A 259 15.39 15.83 -12.93
CA SER A 259 16.26 15.38 -14.01
C SER A 259 15.43 15.16 -15.27
N PHE A 260 16.00 15.49 -16.42
CA PHE A 260 15.37 15.22 -17.68
C PHE A 260 16.35 14.57 -18.65
N GLY A 261 15.83 13.73 -19.52
CA GLY A 261 16.66 13.02 -20.48
C GLY A 261 15.81 12.38 -21.58
N ARG A 262 16.49 11.73 -22.51
CA ARG A 262 15.84 10.96 -23.54
C ARG A 262 15.69 9.51 -23.11
N MET A 263 14.51 8.95 -23.25
CA MET A 263 14.26 7.53 -23.01
C MET A 263 14.44 6.72 -24.29
N ASN A 264 14.95 5.51 -24.15
CA ASN A 264 15.00 4.55 -25.26
C ASN A 264 13.58 4.13 -25.66
N GLU A 265 13.37 3.87 -26.94
CA GLU A 265 12.06 3.43 -27.45
C GLU A 265 11.62 2.08 -26.91
N LYS A 266 12.56 1.23 -26.50
CA LYS A 266 12.33 -0.09 -25.92
C LYS A 266 12.87 -0.10 -24.50
N PRO A 267 11.99 0.00 -23.50
CA PRO A 267 12.43 -0.15 -22.11
C PRO A 267 13.06 -1.53 -21.88
N PRO A 268 14.03 -1.65 -20.98
CA PRO A 268 14.61 -2.94 -20.64
C PRO A 268 13.53 -3.86 -20.09
N ARG A 269 13.60 -5.11 -20.45
CA ARG A 269 12.82 -6.17 -19.81
C ARG A 269 13.42 -6.43 -18.45
N ILE A 270 12.90 -5.78 -17.41
CA ILE A 270 13.52 -5.95 -16.10
C ILE A 270 13.19 -7.32 -15.52
N ASN A 271 11.99 -7.82 -15.66
CA ASN A 271 11.61 -9.15 -15.15
C ASN A 271 10.31 -9.70 -15.74
N PHE A 272 9.58 -8.92 -16.55
CA PHE A 272 8.24 -9.22 -16.98
C PHE A 272 8.04 -8.93 -18.44
N ASP A 273 7.01 -9.52 -18.97
CA ASP A 273 6.55 -9.28 -20.30
C ASP A 273 6.32 -7.77 -20.55
N ASN A 274 6.56 -7.33 -21.76
CA ASN A 274 6.55 -5.93 -22.23
C ASN A 274 5.27 -5.12 -21.91
N THR A 275 4.23 -5.72 -21.36
CA THR A 275 2.95 -5.06 -21.12
C THR A 275 3.03 -4.06 -19.99
N THR A 276 3.77 -4.36 -18.93
CA THR A 276 3.86 -3.53 -17.75
C THR A 276 4.71 -2.30 -17.97
N THR A 277 5.85 -2.49 -18.60
CA THR A 277 6.76 -1.41 -18.96
C THR A 277 6.12 -0.40 -19.92
N ARG A 278 5.17 -0.84 -20.77
CA ARG A 278 4.38 0.05 -21.64
C ARG A 278 3.45 1.00 -20.90
N LYS A 279 3.11 0.73 -19.65
CA LYS A 279 2.29 1.63 -18.83
C LYS A 279 3.01 2.95 -18.59
N TYR A 280 4.29 2.89 -18.27
CA TYR A 280 5.14 4.05 -17.99
C TYR A 280 5.74 4.67 -19.24
N TYR A 281 6.02 3.86 -20.24
CA TYR A 281 6.62 4.29 -21.51
C TYR A 281 5.57 4.36 -22.61
N LYS A 282 4.58 5.23 -22.46
CA LYS A 282 3.59 5.47 -23.53
C LYS A 282 4.27 6.05 -24.76
N LYS A 283 3.76 5.70 -25.95
CA LYS A 283 4.24 6.24 -27.23
C LYS A 283 4.27 7.77 -27.31
N SER A 284 3.38 8.45 -26.56
CA SER A 284 3.34 9.91 -26.44
C SER A 284 4.48 10.50 -25.60
N MET A 285 5.22 9.66 -24.86
CA MET A 285 6.40 10.03 -24.07
C MET A 285 7.67 9.39 -24.65
N SER A 286 7.62 8.95 -25.89
CA SER A 286 8.56 8.01 -26.50
C SER A 286 9.99 8.51 -26.62
N SER A 287 10.26 9.77 -26.41
CA SER A 287 11.60 10.34 -26.57
C SER A 287 12.08 11.22 -25.43
N SER A 288 11.26 11.45 -24.42
CA SER A 288 11.67 12.25 -23.27
C SER A 288 10.90 11.87 -22.01
N GLY A 289 11.55 11.90 -20.89
CA GLY A 289 10.99 11.67 -19.58
C GLY A 289 11.52 12.70 -18.58
N VAL A 290 10.76 12.90 -17.51
CA VAL A 290 11.14 13.74 -16.37
C VAL A 290 10.98 12.90 -15.13
N GLU A 291 12.01 12.85 -14.31
CA GLU A 291 11.98 12.28 -12.97
C GLU A 291 12.00 13.44 -11.98
N ILE A 292 11.07 13.40 -11.03
CA ILE A 292 10.99 14.36 -9.92
C ILE A 292 11.15 13.55 -8.63
N THR A 293 12.13 13.90 -7.82
CA THR A 293 12.45 13.25 -6.56
C THR A 293 12.31 14.20 -5.38
#